data_019ae408fecab67a5dfc779eba7b4181
#
_entry.id   019ae408fecab67a5dfc779eba7b4181
#
_cell.length_a   1.000
_cell.length_b   1.000
_cell.length_c   1.000
_cell.angle_alpha   90.00
_cell.angle_beta   90.00
_cell.angle_gamma   90.00
#
_symmetry.space_group_name_H-M   'P 1'
#
loop_
_entity.id
_entity.type
_entity.pdbx_description
1 polymer ?
#
loop_
_entity_poly.entity_id
_entity_poly.type
_entity_poly.pdbx_seq_one_letter_code
_entity_poly.pdbx_strand_id
1 'polypeptide(L)'
;MHQKDIVTAGQPLSAAKKVLIMLHGRGGTADNILGLAEHLNVRDYALVAPQATNNTWYPYSFMAPIQQNEPWLTSAIGVVDDVVKDLVTQGFKREQIYFLGFSQGACLTLEYVTRNATQYGGVVAFTGGLIGDKIYPEHYQGDFKETPVFIGTSDPDMHVPVERVYATSNILKDKHANVSEIVYPNMGHTITQDEIDKANAHVFNK
;
A
#
# COMPACT_ATOMS: atom_id res chain seq x y z
N MET A 1 -8.69 -14.11 -12.74
CA MET A 1 -7.51 -13.26 -12.51
C MET A 1 -7.91 -11.81 -12.70
N HIS A 2 -7.21 -10.88 -12.08
CA HIS A 2 -7.52 -9.46 -12.19
C HIS A 2 -7.30 -8.96 -13.62
N GLN A 3 -8.16 -8.02 -14.03
CA GLN A 3 -7.95 -7.20 -15.21
C GLN A 3 -7.38 -5.86 -14.76
N LYS A 4 -6.70 -5.16 -15.65
CA LYS A 4 -6.19 -3.82 -15.39
C LYS A 4 -7.33 -2.81 -15.56
N ASP A 5 -8.21 -2.75 -14.57
CA ASP A 5 -9.30 -1.78 -14.47
C ASP A 5 -8.86 -0.66 -13.52
N ILE A 6 -8.73 0.57 -14.02
CA ILE A 6 -8.10 1.69 -13.31
C ILE A 6 -9.05 2.87 -13.27
N VAL A 7 -9.35 3.32 -12.06
CA VAL A 7 -10.04 4.60 -11.81
C VAL A 7 -9.00 5.68 -11.50
N THR A 8 -9.17 6.85 -12.07
CA THR A 8 -8.25 7.98 -11.87
C THR A 8 -8.99 9.19 -11.32
N ALA A 9 -8.29 9.98 -10.50
CA ALA A 9 -8.78 11.23 -9.94
C ALA A 9 -7.61 12.22 -9.72
N GLY A 10 -7.88 13.36 -9.10
CA GLY A 10 -6.88 14.37 -8.82
C GLY A 10 -6.40 15.10 -10.07
N GLN A 11 -5.11 15.40 -10.13
CA GLN A 11 -4.52 16.07 -11.29
C GLN A 11 -4.40 15.12 -12.50
N PRO A 12 -4.55 15.61 -13.73
CA PRO A 12 -4.22 14.82 -14.91
C PRO A 12 -2.77 14.34 -14.87
N LEU A 13 -2.49 13.09 -15.26
CA LEU A 13 -1.13 12.54 -15.32
C LEU A 13 -0.15 13.41 -16.11
N SER A 14 -0.63 14.08 -17.18
CA SER A 14 0.17 14.99 -17.99
C SER A 14 0.61 16.28 -17.29
N ALA A 15 -0.05 16.65 -16.19
CA ALA A 15 0.22 17.87 -15.42
C ALA A 15 0.83 17.60 -14.05
N ALA A 16 0.57 16.42 -13.50
CA ALA A 16 1.03 16.04 -12.17
C ALA A 16 2.54 15.80 -12.13
N LYS A 17 3.17 16.18 -11.02
CA LYS A 17 4.58 15.85 -10.71
C LYS A 17 4.73 14.64 -9.82
N LYS A 18 3.66 14.21 -9.17
CA LYS A 18 3.60 13.09 -8.23
C LYS A 18 2.35 12.28 -8.50
N VAL A 19 2.44 10.98 -8.28
CA VAL A 19 1.30 10.06 -8.44
C VAL A 19 1.13 9.25 -7.17
N LEU A 20 -0.11 9.10 -6.72
CA LEU A 20 -0.48 8.22 -5.62
C LEU A 20 -1.29 7.03 -6.15
N ILE A 21 -0.74 5.83 -6.00
CA ILE A 21 -1.43 4.57 -6.27
C ILE A 21 -2.18 4.18 -4.99
N MET A 22 -3.50 3.96 -5.09
CA MET A 22 -4.37 3.71 -3.93
C MET A 22 -5.06 2.35 -4.05
N LEU A 23 -4.86 1.47 -3.07
CA LEU A 23 -5.37 0.09 -3.08
C LEU A 23 -6.44 -0.09 -1.99
N HIS A 24 -7.67 -0.41 -2.43
CA HIS A 24 -8.82 -0.60 -1.56
C HIS A 24 -8.75 -1.89 -0.74
N GLY A 25 -9.45 -1.94 0.40
CA GLY A 25 -9.63 -3.14 1.21
C GLY A 25 -10.57 -4.16 0.57
N ARG A 26 -10.65 -5.35 1.16
CA ARG A 26 -11.59 -6.41 0.75
C ARG A 26 -13.03 -5.89 0.81
N GLY A 27 -13.80 -6.12 -0.26
CA GLY A 27 -15.18 -5.67 -0.40
C GLY A 27 -15.32 -4.18 -0.76
N GLY A 28 -14.23 -3.41 -0.77
CA GLY A 28 -14.21 -2.02 -1.18
C GLY A 28 -14.09 -1.85 -2.70
N THR A 29 -14.05 -0.58 -3.11
CA THR A 29 -13.89 -0.21 -4.52
C THR A 29 -12.78 0.83 -4.71
N ALA A 30 -12.33 1.00 -5.95
CA ALA A 30 -11.40 2.06 -6.32
C ALA A 30 -11.96 3.45 -5.95
N ASP A 31 -13.26 3.70 -6.17
CA ASP A 31 -13.89 4.97 -5.79
C ASP A 31 -13.88 5.19 -4.28
N ASN A 32 -14.11 4.13 -3.48
CA ASN A 32 -14.08 4.24 -2.02
C ASN A 32 -12.70 4.68 -1.52
N ILE A 33 -11.62 4.07 -2.03
CA ILE A 33 -10.28 4.43 -1.57
C ILE A 33 -9.85 5.80 -2.09
N LEU A 34 -10.27 6.20 -3.29
CA LEU A 34 -10.02 7.54 -3.82
C LEU A 34 -10.65 8.64 -2.96
N GLY A 35 -11.82 8.38 -2.36
CA GLY A 35 -12.47 9.32 -1.43
C GLY A 35 -11.59 9.71 -0.23
N LEU A 36 -10.67 8.83 0.19
CA LEU A 36 -9.73 9.14 1.28
C LEU A 36 -8.79 10.30 0.94
N ALA A 37 -8.55 10.59 -0.33
CA ALA A 37 -7.67 11.67 -0.77
C ALA A 37 -8.15 13.07 -0.33
N GLU A 38 -9.44 13.25 -0.01
CA GLU A 38 -9.97 14.51 0.51
C GLU A 38 -9.37 14.89 1.88
N HIS A 39 -8.85 13.90 2.62
CA HIS A 39 -8.23 14.06 3.93
C HIS A 39 -6.70 14.08 3.88
N LEU A 40 -6.10 13.86 2.70
CA LEU A 40 -4.66 13.76 2.49
C LEU A 40 -4.08 15.03 1.84
N ASN A 41 -2.80 15.31 2.10
CA ASN A 41 -2.07 16.42 1.49
C ASN A 41 -1.60 16.09 0.05
N VAL A 42 -2.54 15.71 -0.82
CA VAL A 42 -2.26 15.20 -2.17
C VAL A 42 -2.99 15.97 -3.28
N ARG A 43 -3.34 17.23 -3.05
CA ARG A 43 -4.10 18.06 -4.03
C ARG A 43 -3.41 18.26 -5.37
N ASP A 44 -2.09 18.19 -5.39
CA ASP A 44 -1.23 18.32 -6.58
C ASP A 44 -0.80 16.99 -7.20
N TYR A 45 -1.33 15.87 -6.68
CA TYR A 45 -1.03 14.52 -7.17
C TYR A 45 -2.05 14.06 -8.22
N ALA A 46 -1.60 13.26 -9.18
CA ALA A 46 -2.50 12.36 -9.88
C ALA A 46 -2.82 11.16 -8.97
N LEU A 47 -4.06 10.72 -8.97
CA LEU A 47 -4.53 9.61 -8.17
C LEU A 47 -4.89 8.45 -9.11
N VAL A 48 -4.41 7.26 -8.79
CA VAL A 48 -4.59 6.06 -9.61
C VAL A 48 -5.02 4.91 -8.69
N ALA A 49 -6.22 4.41 -8.87
CA ALA A 49 -6.77 3.32 -8.06
C ALA A 49 -7.17 2.12 -8.93
N PRO A 50 -6.40 1.04 -8.93
CA PRO A 50 -6.82 -0.20 -9.55
C PRO A 50 -8.02 -0.82 -8.84
N GLN A 51 -8.97 -1.38 -9.60
CA GLN A 51 -10.12 -2.10 -9.10
C GLN A 51 -9.85 -3.61 -9.08
N ALA A 52 -9.96 -4.22 -7.93
CA ALA A 52 -9.87 -5.66 -7.81
C ALA A 52 -11.12 -6.36 -8.36
N THR A 53 -10.95 -7.43 -9.13
CA THR A 53 -12.04 -8.29 -9.58
C THR A 53 -12.84 -8.79 -8.38
N ASN A 54 -14.17 -8.67 -8.42
CA ASN A 54 -15.07 -9.03 -7.33
C ASN A 54 -14.71 -8.33 -6.00
N ASN A 55 -14.15 -7.14 -6.06
CA ASN A 55 -13.78 -6.32 -4.90
C ASN A 55 -12.83 -7.03 -3.91
N THR A 56 -12.00 -7.97 -4.37
CA THR A 56 -11.04 -8.67 -3.52
C THR A 56 -9.76 -9.02 -4.28
N TRP A 57 -8.59 -8.72 -3.69
CA TRP A 57 -7.29 -8.94 -4.31
C TRP A 57 -6.86 -10.40 -4.29
N TYR A 58 -7.22 -11.13 -3.23
CA TYR A 58 -6.96 -12.57 -3.10
C TYR A 58 -7.99 -13.18 -2.15
N PRO A 59 -8.32 -14.49 -2.29
CA PRO A 59 -9.52 -15.07 -1.68
C PRO A 59 -9.46 -15.23 -0.15
N TYR A 60 -8.31 -15.65 0.40
CA TYR A 60 -8.17 -15.99 1.81
C TYR A 60 -7.52 -14.89 2.64
N SER A 61 -7.23 -15.18 3.92
CA SER A 61 -6.47 -14.28 4.78
C SER A 61 -5.08 -13.99 4.20
N PHE A 62 -4.56 -12.78 4.44
CA PHE A 62 -3.19 -12.47 4.10
C PHE A 62 -2.17 -13.30 4.91
N MET A 63 -2.60 -13.86 6.05
CA MET A 63 -1.83 -14.80 6.90
C MET A 63 -1.93 -16.27 6.46
N ALA A 64 -2.69 -16.58 5.42
CA ALA A 64 -2.74 -17.92 4.87
C ALA A 64 -1.44 -18.27 4.12
N PRO A 65 -1.09 -19.56 3.98
CA PRO A 65 -0.04 -19.98 3.05
C PRO A 65 -0.23 -19.35 1.67
N ILE A 66 0.83 -18.81 1.10
CA ILE A 66 0.78 -18.05 -0.18
C ILE A 66 0.06 -18.87 -1.26
N GLN A 67 0.29 -20.18 -1.32
CA GLN A 67 -0.29 -21.09 -2.31
C GLN A 67 -1.83 -21.10 -2.28
N GLN A 68 -2.44 -20.85 -1.13
CA GLN A 68 -3.90 -20.76 -1.02
C GLN A 68 -4.47 -19.48 -1.67
N ASN A 69 -3.67 -18.43 -1.73
CA ASN A 69 -4.05 -17.17 -2.36
C ASN A 69 -3.70 -17.12 -3.86
N GLU A 70 -2.99 -18.13 -4.38
CA GLU A 70 -2.69 -18.20 -5.81
C GLU A 70 -3.89 -18.77 -6.64
N PRO A 71 -4.03 -18.35 -7.89
CA PRO A 71 -3.17 -17.42 -8.65
C PRO A 71 -3.55 -15.94 -8.49
N TRP A 72 -4.47 -15.63 -7.59
CA TRP A 72 -5.01 -14.30 -7.41
C TRP A 72 -3.97 -13.31 -6.85
N LEU A 73 -3.13 -13.76 -5.90
CA LEU A 73 -2.08 -12.92 -5.33
C LEU A 73 -1.06 -12.52 -6.38
N THR A 74 -0.56 -13.46 -7.17
CA THR A 74 0.35 -13.15 -8.28
C THR A 74 -0.30 -12.19 -9.28
N SER A 75 -1.59 -12.39 -9.59
CA SER A 75 -2.34 -11.49 -10.48
C SER A 75 -2.50 -10.08 -9.89
N ALA A 76 -2.76 -9.95 -8.58
CA ALA A 76 -2.88 -8.66 -7.90
C ALA A 76 -1.56 -7.89 -7.90
N ILE A 77 -0.45 -8.55 -7.56
CA ILE A 77 0.89 -7.99 -7.63
C ILE A 77 1.21 -7.54 -9.07
N GLY A 78 0.82 -8.34 -10.06
CA GLY A 78 1.00 -8.02 -11.49
C GLY A 78 0.26 -6.76 -11.92
N VAL A 79 -0.98 -6.55 -11.45
CA VAL A 79 -1.73 -5.31 -11.74
C VAL A 79 -1.01 -4.07 -11.17
N VAL A 80 -0.51 -4.15 -9.94
CA VAL A 80 0.24 -3.02 -9.34
C VAL A 80 1.54 -2.77 -10.12
N ASP A 81 2.24 -3.81 -10.52
CA ASP A 81 3.47 -3.73 -11.31
C ASP A 81 3.22 -3.10 -12.69
N ASP A 82 2.14 -3.48 -13.36
CA ASP A 82 1.74 -2.91 -14.64
C ASP A 82 1.39 -1.42 -14.52
N VAL A 83 0.73 -1.00 -13.43
CA VAL A 83 0.47 0.41 -13.16
C VAL A 83 1.78 1.18 -12.98
N VAL A 84 2.71 0.66 -12.19
CA VAL A 84 4.02 1.31 -11.98
C VAL A 84 4.82 1.40 -13.28
N LYS A 85 4.82 0.33 -14.10
CA LYS A 85 5.49 0.33 -15.42
C LYS A 85 4.90 1.38 -16.37
N ASP A 86 3.57 1.50 -16.40
CA ASP A 86 2.91 2.53 -17.23
C ASP A 86 3.30 3.94 -16.79
N LEU A 87 3.31 4.20 -15.48
CA LEU A 87 3.71 5.50 -14.94
C LEU A 87 5.17 5.83 -15.31
N VAL A 88 6.07 4.86 -15.17
CA VAL A 88 7.48 5.02 -15.56
C VAL A 88 7.60 5.27 -17.07
N THR A 89 6.82 4.57 -17.89
CA THR A 89 6.79 4.78 -19.35
C THR A 89 6.28 6.18 -19.72
N GLN A 90 5.37 6.73 -18.92
CA GLN A 90 4.87 8.10 -19.06
C GLN A 90 5.84 9.16 -18.51
N GLY A 91 7.02 8.77 -18.01
CA GLY A 91 8.10 9.66 -17.60
C GLY A 91 8.18 9.93 -16.10
N PHE A 92 7.33 9.31 -15.26
CA PHE A 92 7.46 9.42 -13.81
C PHE A 92 8.68 8.62 -13.32
N LYS A 93 9.49 9.23 -12.47
CA LYS A 93 10.52 8.53 -11.73
C LYS A 93 9.87 7.79 -10.55
N ARG A 94 10.51 6.71 -10.05
CA ARG A 94 9.96 5.94 -8.92
C ARG A 94 9.81 6.78 -7.66
N GLU A 95 10.70 7.74 -7.41
CA GLU A 95 10.62 8.68 -6.28
C GLU A 95 9.49 9.73 -6.41
N GLN A 96 8.76 9.73 -7.51
CA GLN A 96 7.53 10.51 -7.71
C GLN A 96 6.27 9.65 -7.55
N ILE A 97 6.42 8.34 -7.36
CA ILE A 97 5.33 7.38 -7.18
C ILE A 97 5.17 7.08 -5.68
N TYR A 98 3.97 7.31 -5.20
CA TYR A 98 3.54 7.08 -3.82
C TYR A 98 2.52 5.94 -3.79
N PHE A 99 2.42 5.27 -2.65
CA PHE A 99 1.46 4.20 -2.46
C PHE A 99 0.64 4.42 -1.20
N LEU A 100 -0.63 4.05 -1.26
CA LEU A 100 -1.50 3.98 -0.10
C LEU A 100 -2.38 2.75 -0.20
N GLY A 101 -2.57 2.04 0.90
CA GLY A 101 -3.51 0.94 0.98
C GLY A 101 -4.23 0.88 2.32
N PHE A 102 -5.43 0.28 2.32
CA PHE A 102 -6.18 -0.04 3.51
C PHE A 102 -6.44 -1.55 3.59
N SER A 103 -6.22 -2.16 4.77
CA SER A 103 -6.55 -3.56 5.05
C SER A 103 -5.91 -4.51 4.01
N GLN A 104 -6.69 -5.25 3.23
CA GLN A 104 -6.17 -6.12 2.17
C GLN A 104 -5.31 -5.34 1.17
N GLY A 105 -5.71 -4.12 0.83
CA GLY A 105 -4.92 -3.22 -0.02
C GLY A 105 -3.63 -2.74 0.65
N ALA A 106 -3.61 -2.55 1.97
CA ALA A 106 -2.40 -2.23 2.72
C ALA A 106 -1.41 -3.40 2.70
N CYS A 107 -1.91 -4.64 2.88
CA CYS A 107 -1.08 -5.83 2.78
C CYS A 107 -0.48 -5.97 1.36
N LEU A 108 -1.29 -5.77 0.31
CA LEU A 108 -0.81 -5.82 -1.07
C LEU A 108 0.20 -4.69 -1.37
N THR A 109 -0.03 -3.49 -0.86
CA THR A 109 0.91 -2.37 -0.97
C THR A 109 2.26 -2.73 -0.36
N LEU A 110 2.28 -3.16 0.90
CA LEU A 110 3.50 -3.53 1.61
C LEU A 110 4.24 -4.69 0.92
N GLU A 111 3.50 -5.70 0.49
CA GLU A 111 4.06 -6.85 -0.22
C GLU A 111 4.72 -6.43 -1.54
N TYR A 112 4.01 -5.62 -2.37
CA TYR A 112 4.53 -5.14 -3.64
C TYR A 112 5.80 -4.30 -3.48
N VAL A 113 5.75 -3.26 -2.63
CA VAL A 113 6.89 -2.35 -2.48
C VAL A 113 8.10 -3.05 -1.85
N THR A 114 7.89 -4.04 -0.97
CA THR A 114 8.98 -4.77 -0.33
C THR A 114 9.63 -5.76 -1.30
N ARG A 115 8.85 -6.42 -2.18
CA ARG A 115 9.39 -7.25 -3.28
C ARG A 115 10.21 -6.44 -4.27
N ASN A 116 9.86 -5.17 -4.46
CA ASN A 116 10.46 -4.26 -5.43
C ASN A 116 11.09 -3.04 -4.74
N ALA A 117 11.81 -3.26 -3.62
CA ALA A 117 12.34 -2.17 -2.83
C ALA A 117 13.30 -1.30 -3.64
N THR A 118 12.96 -0.02 -3.71
CA THR A 118 13.72 1.05 -4.35
C THR A 118 13.28 2.37 -3.70
N GLN A 119 13.89 3.48 -4.06
CA GLN A 119 13.42 4.78 -3.61
C GLN A 119 12.08 5.11 -4.27
N TYR A 120 11.02 5.10 -3.47
CA TYR A 120 9.70 5.64 -3.83
C TYR A 120 9.49 7.02 -3.21
N GLY A 121 8.45 7.72 -3.63
CA GLY A 121 8.05 8.98 -2.99
C GLY A 121 7.61 8.79 -1.55
N GLY A 122 6.87 7.73 -1.27
CA GLY A 122 6.44 7.33 0.05
C GLY A 122 5.38 6.24 0.03
N VAL A 123 5.15 5.61 1.18
CA VAL A 123 4.21 4.50 1.34
C VAL A 123 3.36 4.71 2.60
N VAL A 124 2.05 4.53 2.47
CA VAL A 124 1.11 4.54 3.59
C VAL A 124 0.35 3.22 3.62
N ALA A 125 0.38 2.55 4.75
CA ALA A 125 -0.37 1.33 5.02
C ALA A 125 -1.26 1.53 6.26
N PHE A 126 -2.56 1.64 6.04
CA PHE A 126 -3.54 1.64 7.10
C PHE A 126 -3.99 0.20 7.37
N THR A 127 -3.52 -0.35 8.48
CA THR A 127 -3.81 -1.69 8.96
C THR A 127 -3.43 -2.80 7.97
N GLY A 128 -2.15 -3.15 7.90
CA GLY A 128 -1.63 -4.19 7.01
C GLY A 128 -0.27 -4.74 7.43
N GLY A 129 0.13 -5.82 6.77
CA GLY A 129 1.44 -6.46 6.94
C GLY A 129 1.79 -7.33 5.75
N LEU A 130 3.04 -7.79 5.67
CA LEU A 130 3.54 -8.67 4.63
C LEU A 130 2.74 -9.98 4.55
N ILE A 131 2.49 -10.46 3.32
CA ILE A 131 1.58 -11.55 3.02
C ILE A 131 2.26 -12.91 3.18
N GLY A 132 1.53 -13.88 3.74
CA GLY A 132 1.94 -15.27 3.90
C GLY A 132 1.79 -15.77 5.35
N ASP A 133 1.82 -17.08 5.55
CA ASP A 133 1.79 -17.73 6.87
C ASP A 133 3.04 -17.41 7.71
N LYS A 134 4.11 -17.02 7.06
CA LYS A 134 5.37 -16.52 7.64
C LYS A 134 5.92 -15.38 6.80
N ILE A 135 6.96 -14.72 7.27
CA ILE A 135 7.78 -13.81 6.45
C ILE A 135 8.65 -14.64 5.52
N TYR A 136 8.74 -14.24 4.25
CA TYR A 136 9.54 -14.88 3.19
C TYR A 136 10.67 -13.94 2.75
N PRO A 137 11.78 -13.82 3.50
CA PRO A 137 12.85 -12.84 3.20
C PRO A 137 13.45 -13.00 1.79
N GLU A 138 13.41 -14.22 1.25
CA GLU A 138 13.88 -14.53 -0.10
C GLU A 138 13.08 -13.83 -1.22
N HIS A 139 11.87 -13.38 -0.93
CA HIS A 139 11.06 -12.60 -1.87
C HIS A 139 11.43 -11.12 -1.89
N TYR A 140 12.15 -10.62 -0.88
CA TYR A 140 12.35 -9.19 -0.66
C TYR A 140 13.77 -8.79 -1.00
N GLN A 141 13.92 -8.07 -2.10
CA GLN A 141 15.22 -7.59 -2.59
C GLN A 141 15.21 -6.07 -2.78
N GLY A 142 16.38 -5.49 -2.88
CA GLY A 142 16.54 -4.06 -3.11
C GLY A 142 16.70 -3.25 -1.82
N ASP A 143 16.57 -1.92 -1.95
CA ASP A 143 16.86 -0.94 -0.90
C ASP A 143 15.92 0.25 -1.05
N PHE A 144 15.21 0.62 0.00
CA PHE A 144 14.26 1.74 0.01
C PHE A 144 14.90 3.12 0.00
N LYS A 145 16.20 3.23 0.30
CA LYS A 145 16.96 4.50 0.26
C LYS A 145 16.22 5.62 0.99
N GLU A 146 15.88 5.38 2.26
CA GLU A 146 15.17 6.31 3.14
C GLU A 146 13.74 6.70 2.66
N THR A 147 13.11 5.88 1.82
CA THR A 147 11.69 6.07 1.48
C THR A 147 10.85 6.16 2.76
N PRO A 148 10.04 7.24 2.95
CA PRO A 148 9.18 7.34 4.11
C PRO A 148 8.03 6.33 4.01
N VAL A 149 7.85 5.55 5.07
CA VAL A 149 6.78 4.55 5.19
C VAL A 149 6.01 4.80 6.48
N PHE A 150 4.71 5.01 6.38
CA PHE A 150 3.81 5.06 7.51
C PHE A 150 3.00 3.77 7.61
N ILE A 151 2.95 3.18 8.81
CA ILE A 151 2.09 2.04 9.11
C ILE A 151 1.28 2.39 10.36
N GLY A 152 -0.03 2.52 10.22
CA GLY A 152 -0.97 2.65 11.33
C GLY A 152 -1.74 1.35 11.50
N THR A 153 -1.98 0.92 12.74
CA THR A 153 -2.74 -0.30 13.03
C THR A 153 -3.38 -0.24 14.42
N SER A 154 -4.35 -1.11 14.66
CA SER A 154 -4.97 -1.29 15.98
C SER A 154 -4.40 -2.51 16.72
N ASP A 155 -4.38 -2.46 18.03
CA ASP A 155 -4.20 -3.62 18.88
C ASP A 155 -5.27 -3.61 20.00
N PRO A 156 -6.17 -4.63 20.08
CA PRO A 156 -6.29 -5.74 19.13
C PRO A 156 -6.95 -5.34 17.80
N ASP A 157 -6.57 -6.06 16.72
CA ASP A 157 -7.29 -6.07 15.45
C ASP A 157 -7.65 -7.51 15.08
N MET A 158 -8.92 -7.75 14.69
CA MET A 158 -9.42 -9.10 14.41
C MET A 158 -8.88 -9.72 13.11
N HIS A 159 -8.28 -8.92 12.24
CA HIS A 159 -7.80 -9.34 10.92
C HIS A 159 -6.28 -9.28 10.79
N VAL A 160 -5.63 -8.30 11.45
CA VAL A 160 -4.20 -8.02 11.31
C VAL A 160 -3.52 -8.06 12.68
N PRO A 161 -2.92 -9.19 13.07
CA PRO A 161 -2.17 -9.29 14.33
C PRO A 161 -1.01 -8.29 14.36
N VAL A 162 -0.87 -7.59 15.50
CA VAL A 162 0.16 -6.55 15.67
C VAL A 162 1.59 -7.11 15.52
N GLU A 163 1.81 -8.36 15.87
CA GLU A 163 3.10 -9.05 15.70
C GLU A 163 3.53 -9.12 14.23
N ARG A 164 2.55 -9.28 13.31
CA ARG A 164 2.83 -9.25 11.88
C ARG A 164 3.21 -7.84 11.41
N VAL A 165 2.61 -6.82 11.99
CA VAL A 165 2.95 -5.41 11.72
C VAL A 165 4.38 -5.12 12.16
N TYR A 166 4.75 -5.53 13.38
CA TYR A 166 6.13 -5.39 13.88
C TYR A 166 7.16 -6.13 13.02
N ALA A 167 6.85 -7.37 12.64
CA ALA A 167 7.72 -8.14 11.75
C ALA A 167 7.89 -7.47 10.37
N THR A 168 6.81 -6.91 9.83
CA THR A 168 6.82 -6.16 8.58
C THR A 168 7.70 -4.91 8.70
N SER A 169 7.49 -4.12 9.74
CA SER A 169 8.25 -2.89 10.02
C SER A 169 9.75 -3.17 10.12
N ASN A 170 10.13 -4.27 10.77
CA ASN A 170 11.54 -4.68 10.88
C ASN A 170 12.14 -4.99 9.50
N ILE A 171 11.44 -5.76 8.64
CA ILE A 171 11.90 -6.04 7.27
C ILE A 171 12.09 -4.74 6.46
N LEU A 172 11.17 -3.80 6.58
CA LEU A 172 11.28 -2.51 5.87
C LEU A 172 12.47 -1.70 6.37
N LYS A 173 12.69 -1.64 7.69
CA LYS A 173 13.86 -0.97 8.31
C LYS A 173 15.18 -1.63 7.91
N ASP A 174 15.24 -2.96 7.87
CA ASP A 174 16.41 -3.71 7.41
C ASP A 174 16.75 -3.43 5.93
N LYS A 175 15.75 -2.95 5.17
CA LYS A 175 15.90 -2.50 3.78
C LYS A 175 16.00 -0.97 3.65
N HIS A 176 16.40 -0.29 4.72
CA HIS A 176 16.63 1.16 4.79
C HIS A 176 15.39 2.01 4.43
N ALA A 177 14.19 1.59 4.83
CA ALA A 177 13.02 2.45 4.82
C ALA A 177 12.99 3.33 6.08
N ASN A 178 12.55 4.58 5.94
CA ASN A 178 12.26 5.47 7.07
C ASN A 178 10.84 5.20 7.59
N VAL A 179 10.71 4.24 8.52
CA VAL A 179 9.42 3.72 8.98
C VAL A 179 8.92 4.45 10.22
N SER A 180 7.72 5.04 10.13
CA SER A 180 6.89 5.47 11.25
C SER A 180 5.78 4.45 11.46
N GLU A 181 5.84 3.68 12.55
CA GLU A 181 4.86 2.67 12.92
C GLU A 181 4.13 3.14 14.18
N ILE A 182 2.80 3.16 14.13
CA ILE A 182 1.94 3.56 15.26
C ILE A 182 0.87 2.50 15.51
N VAL A 183 0.82 2.02 16.74
CA VAL A 183 -0.19 1.06 17.21
C VAL A 183 -1.18 1.79 18.11
N TYR A 184 -2.46 1.74 17.75
CA TYR A 184 -3.54 2.39 18.48
C TYR A 184 -4.30 1.38 19.35
N PRO A 185 -4.42 1.61 20.66
CA PRO A 185 -5.12 0.68 21.52
C PRO A 185 -6.63 0.71 21.24
N ASN A 186 -7.21 -0.46 21.00
CA ASN A 186 -8.67 -0.65 20.82
C ASN A 186 -9.33 0.25 19.75
N MET A 187 -8.59 0.67 18.73
CA MET A 187 -9.12 1.49 17.64
C MET A 187 -10.12 0.70 16.77
N GLY A 188 -9.90 -0.63 16.66
CA GLY A 188 -10.64 -1.49 15.75
C GLY A 188 -10.13 -1.42 14.30
N HIS A 189 -10.82 -2.13 13.39
CA HIS A 189 -10.42 -2.24 11.98
C HIS A 189 -10.96 -1.06 11.15
N THR A 190 -10.37 0.10 11.31
CA THR A 190 -10.79 1.36 10.68
C THR A 190 -9.59 2.28 10.44
N ILE A 191 -9.84 3.43 9.83
CA ILE A 191 -8.88 4.53 9.68
C ILE A 191 -9.37 5.71 10.53
N THR A 192 -8.51 6.26 11.37
CA THR A 192 -8.83 7.43 12.19
C THR A 192 -8.19 8.71 11.64
N GLN A 193 -8.71 9.86 12.08
CA GLN A 193 -8.14 11.15 11.68
C GLN A 193 -6.69 11.29 12.16
N ASP A 194 -6.34 10.79 13.35
CA ASP A 194 -4.95 10.85 13.84
C ASP A 194 -3.99 10.05 12.95
N GLU A 195 -4.40 8.86 12.46
CA GLU A 195 -3.59 8.12 11.48
C GLU A 195 -3.37 8.92 10.19
N ILE A 196 -4.43 9.57 9.68
CA ILE A 196 -4.36 10.42 8.50
C ILE A 196 -3.40 11.59 8.73
N ASP A 197 -3.50 12.26 9.86
CA ASP A 197 -2.62 13.39 10.21
C ASP A 197 -1.16 12.95 10.33
N LYS A 198 -0.89 11.79 10.91
CA LYS A 198 0.48 11.21 11.00
C LYS A 198 1.01 10.79 9.63
N ALA A 199 0.18 10.17 8.79
CA ALA A 199 0.55 9.83 7.42
C ALA A 199 0.87 11.09 6.59
N ASN A 200 0.05 12.14 6.72
CA ASN A 200 0.29 13.43 6.12
C ASN A 200 1.64 14.03 6.57
N ALA A 201 1.89 14.05 7.87
CA ALA A 201 3.12 14.60 8.42
C ALA A 201 4.37 13.83 8.00
N HIS A 202 4.31 12.50 7.93
CA HIS A 202 5.47 11.66 7.63
C HIS A 202 5.74 11.47 6.13
N VAL A 203 4.66 11.36 5.31
CA VAL A 203 4.77 10.95 3.90
C VAL A 203 4.44 12.05 2.91
N PHE A 204 3.40 12.85 3.16
CA PHE A 204 2.85 13.78 2.16
C PHE A 204 3.24 15.26 2.37
N ASN A 205 4.08 15.58 3.34
CA ASN A 205 4.53 16.95 3.63
C ASN A 205 5.86 17.33 2.94
N LYS A 206 6.20 16.68 1.81
CA LYS A 206 7.44 16.98 1.08
C LYS A 206 7.17 17.59 -0.29
#